data_af5b60937730ab331c2b8e83570a9aba
#
_entry.id   af5b60937730ab331c2b8e83570a9aba
#
_cell.length_a   1.000
_cell.length_b   1.000
_cell.length_c   1.000
_cell.angle_alpha   90.00
_cell.angle_beta   90.00
_cell.angle_gamma   90.00
#
_symmetry.space_group_name_H-M   'P 1'
#
loop_
_entity.id
_entity.type
_entity.pdbx_description
1 polymer ?
#
loop_
_entity_poly.entity_id
_entity_poly.type
_entity_poly.pdbx_seq_one_letter_code
_entity_poly.pdbx_strand_id
1 'polypeptide(L)' 'MEKEWITTSELLGFLKSHPDDEFTCQLYLGNRLGSTHYWYWDSQERMFMHTRDWPFSPVSESEVLKWYGKNRWRIEL' A
#
# COMPACT_ATOMS: atom_id res chain seq x y z
N MET A 1 7.41 -16.76 -13.28
CA MET A 1 6.22 -16.83 -12.44
C MET A 1 5.96 -15.49 -11.78
N GLU A 2 4.73 -15.09 -11.83
CA GLU A 2 4.35 -13.81 -11.26
C GLU A 2 4.37 -13.84 -9.75
N LYS A 3 4.86 -12.77 -9.18
CA LYS A 3 4.91 -12.62 -7.74
C LYS A 3 3.55 -12.09 -7.26
N GLU A 4 2.78 -12.94 -6.61
CA GLU A 4 1.46 -12.55 -6.16
C GLU A 4 1.51 -11.61 -4.95
N TRP A 5 2.44 -11.89 -4.03
CA TRP A 5 2.58 -11.07 -2.81
C TRP A 5 3.87 -10.29 -2.87
N ILE A 6 3.78 -8.99 -2.61
CA ILE A 6 4.92 -8.08 -2.66
C ILE A 6 5.20 -7.51 -1.28
N THR A 7 6.42 -7.06 -1.06
CA THR A 7 6.80 -6.42 0.20
C THR A 7 6.20 -5.03 0.29
N THR A 8 6.18 -4.46 1.49
CA THR A 8 5.71 -3.09 1.67
C THR A 8 6.56 -2.11 0.87
N SER A 9 7.89 -2.30 0.84
CA SER A 9 8.76 -1.44 0.03
C SER A 9 8.42 -1.50 -1.45
N GLU A 10 8.13 -2.70 -1.95
CA GLU A 10 7.73 -2.88 -3.35
C GLU A 10 6.39 -2.20 -3.62
N LEU A 11 5.46 -2.28 -2.67
CA LEU A 11 4.17 -1.60 -2.79
C LEU A 11 4.38 -0.09 -2.92
N LEU A 12 5.21 0.48 -2.06
CA LEU A 12 5.44 1.92 -2.07
C LEU A 12 6.08 2.37 -3.39
N GLY A 13 7.02 1.59 -3.92
CA GLY A 13 7.62 1.86 -5.22
C GLY A 13 6.61 1.80 -6.34
N PHE A 14 5.71 0.81 -6.30
CA PHE A 14 4.64 0.67 -7.29
C PHE A 14 3.73 1.90 -7.28
N LEU A 15 3.34 2.35 -6.09
CA LEU A 15 2.45 3.51 -5.97
C LEU A 15 3.09 4.77 -6.54
N LYS A 16 4.39 4.97 -6.29
CA LYS A 16 5.11 6.13 -6.85
C LYS A 16 5.23 6.05 -8.36
N SER A 17 5.26 4.84 -8.91
CA SER A 17 5.32 4.64 -10.36
C SER A 17 3.98 4.87 -11.05
N HIS A 18 2.90 4.90 -10.27
CA HIS A 18 1.55 5.13 -10.79
C HIS A 18 0.90 6.24 -9.99
N PRO A 19 1.46 7.47 -10.06
CA PRO A 19 1.02 8.55 -9.19
C PRO A 19 -0.45 8.89 -9.41
N ASP A 20 -1.11 9.21 -8.31
CA ASP A 20 -2.51 9.67 -8.26
C ASP A 20 -3.54 8.61 -8.66
N ASP A 21 -3.12 7.37 -8.87
CA ASP A 21 -4.03 6.26 -9.10
C ASP A 21 -4.27 5.52 -7.80
N GLU A 22 -5.53 5.26 -7.48
CA GLU A 22 -5.90 4.52 -6.28
C GLU A 22 -5.86 3.02 -6.55
N PHE A 23 -5.30 2.29 -5.59
CA PHE A 23 -5.21 0.83 -5.68
C PHE A 23 -5.80 0.18 -4.46
N THR A 24 -6.53 -0.90 -4.69
CA THR A 24 -7.06 -1.74 -3.64
C THR A 24 -6.02 -2.82 -3.35
N CYS A 25 -5.62 -2.94 -2.10
CA CYS A 25 -4.57 -3.87 -1.71
C CYS A 25 -5.04 -4.70 -0.53
N GLN A 26 -4.66 -5.97 -0.55
CA GLN A 26 -4.95 -6.85 0.58
C GLN A 26 -3.69 -7.10 1.37
N LEU A 27 -3.81 -6.98 2.68
CA LEU A 27 -2.71 -7.25 3.60
C LEU A 27 -2.62 -8.75 3.84
N TYR A 28 -1.42 -9.29 3.82
CA TYR A 28 -1.18 -10.71 4.10
C TYR A 28 -0.70 -10.87 5.53
N LEU A 29 -1.38 -11.73 6.27
CA LEU A 29 -1.08 -11.97 7.68
C LEU A 29 -0.36 -13.31 7.90
N GLY A 30 0.44 -13.72 6.93
CA GLY A 30 1.27 -14.91 7.06
C GLY A 30 0.63 -16.19 6.59
N ASN A 31 -0.60 -16.46 6.95
CA ASN A 31 -1.30 -17.67 6.56
C ASN A 31 -2.74 -17.44 6.11
N ARG A 32 -3.14 -16.18 6.01
CA ARG A 32 -4.50 -15.82 5.58
C ARG A 32 -4.52 -14.39 5.10
N LEU A 33 -5.60 -14.05 4.41
CA LEU A 33 -5.84 -12.68 3.99
C LEU A 33 -6.21 -11.83 5.20
N GLY A 34 -5.65 -10.63 5.24
CA GLY A 34 -5.99 -9.66 6.26
C GLY A 34 -7.00 -8.65 5.73
N SER A 35 -6.92 -7.45 6.25
CA SER A 35 -7.83 -6.38 5.87
C SER A 35 -7.52 -5.84 4.49
N THR A 36 -8.53 -5.22 3.88
CA THR A 36 -8.39 -4.50 2.62
C THR A 36 -8.00 -3.07 2.91
N HIS A 37 -7.03 -2.58 2.18
CA HIS A 37 -6.52 -1.23 2.32
C HIS A 37 -6.55 -0.55 0.96
N TYR A 38 -6.67 0.78 0.97
CA TYR A 38 -6.68 1.59 -0.24
C TYR A 38 -5.51 2.53 -0.16
N TRP A 39 -4.73 2.62 -1.25
CA TRP A 39 -3.49 3.38 -1.27
C TRP A 39 -3.38 4.19 -2.55
N TYR A 40 -2.78 5.37 -2.46
CA TYR A 40 -2.27 6.06 -3.64
C TYR A 40 -1.12 6.97 -3.24
N TRP A 41 -0.32 7.35 -4.22
CA TRP A 41 0.73 8.34 -4.05
C TRP A 41 0.22 9.66 -4.58
N ASP A 42 0.14 10.67 -3.72
CA ASP A 42 -0.29 12.00 -4.10
C ASP A 42 0.95 12.74 -4.62
N SER A 43 1.03 12.94 -5.94
CA SER A 43 2.20 13.54 -6.56
C SER A 43 2.32 15.02 -6.24
N GLN A 44 1.22 15.68 -5.96
CA GLN A 44 1.22 17.11 -5.66
C GLN A 44 1.72 17.37 -4.24
N GLU A 45 1.20 16.63 -3.28
CA GLU A 45 1.61 16.76 -1.88
C GLU A 45 2.84 15.92 -1.56
N ARG A 46 3.20 15.01 -2.45
CA ARG A 46 4.36 14.13 -2.30
C ARG A 46 4.24 13.29 -1.03
N MET A 47 3.09 12.67 -0.87
CA MET A 47 2.77 11.85 0.30
C MET A 47 2.00 10.62 -0.13
N PHE A 48 2.16 9.54 0.65
CA PHE A 48 1.28 8.40 0.51
C PHE A 48 -0.04 8.69 1.19
N MET A 49 -1.12 8.27 0.55
CA MET A 49 -2.46 8.38 1.11
C MET A 49 -3.00 6.98 1.33
N HIS A 50 -3.58 6.76 2.49
CA HIS A 50 -3.98 5.44 2.93
C HIS A 50 -5.29 5.49 3.67
N THR A 51 -6.11 4.47 3.47
CA THR A 51 -7.29 4.28 4.31
C THR A 51 -7.69 2.80 4.29
N ARG A 52 -8.39 2.41 5.34
CA ARG A 52 -9.13 1.13 5.36
C ARG A 52 -10.61 1.40 5.17
N ASP A 53 -11.01 2.65 5.39
CA ASP A 53 -12.37 3.12 5.20
C ASP A 53 -12.29 4.64 5.04
N TRP A 54 -13.10 5.21 4.16
CA TRP A 54 -13.02 6.64 3.87
C TRP A 54 -13.11 7.50 5.12
N PRO A 55 -12.43 8.64 5.18
CA PRO A 55 -11.59 9.24 4.12
C PRO A 55 -10.14 8.78 4.18
N PHE A 56 -9.36 9.13 3.13
CA PHE A 56 -7.93 8.88 3.11
C PHE A 56 -7.21 9.78 4.11
N SER A 57 -6.11 9.26 4.65
CA SER A 57 -5.23 10.01 5.54
C SER A 57 -3.81 9.98 5.00
N PRO A 58 -3.06 11.09 5.11
CA PRO A 58 -1.67 11.09 4.69
C PRO A 58 -0.80 10.30 5.66
N VAL A 59 0.17 9.57 5.11
CA VAL A 59 1.14 8.83 5.92
C VAL A 59 2.51 9.00 5.28
N SER A 60 3.55 9.09 6.10
CA SER A 60 4.90 9.15 5.60
C SER A 60 5.41 7.75 5.28
N GLU A 61 6.41 7.68 4.42
CA GLU A 61 7.04 6.39 4.10
C GLU A 61 7.57 5.71 5.36
N SER A 62 8.20 6.47 6.26
CA SER A 62 8.75 5.90 7.48
C SER A 62 7.67 5.33 8.39
N GLU A 63 6.50 5.98 8.44
CA GLU A 63 5.37 5.44 9.21
C GLU A 63 4.86 4.15 8.62
N VAL A 64 4.73 4.10 7.30
CA VAL A 64 4.26 2.89 6.62
C VAL A 64 5.21 1.73 6.89
N LEU A 65 6.51 1.98 6.78
CA LEU A 65 7.51 0.94 7.01
C LEU A 65 7.55 0.51 8.48
N LYS A 66 7.29 1.43 9.39
CA LYS A 66 7.23 1.10 10.81
C LYS A 66 6.05 0.17 11.12
N TRP A 67 4.89 0.46 10.54
CA TRP A 67 3.68 -0.32 10.83
C TRP A 67 3.58 -1.61 10.04
N TYR A 68 4.02 -1.58 8.78
CA TYR A 68 3.78 -2.66 7.85
C TYR A 68 5.04 -3.22 7.20
N GLY A 69 6.23 -2.82 7.69
CA GLY A 69 7.49 -3.19 7.04
C GLY A 69 7.71 -4.68 6.88
N LYS A 70 7.12 -5.49 7.75
CA LYS A 70 7.27 -6.95 7.71
C LYS A 70 6.12 -7.65 7.01
N ASN A 71 5.13 -6.90 6.56
CA ASN A 71 3.95 -7.45 5.93
C ASN A 71 4.13 -7.55 4.42
N ARG A 72 3.24 -8.30 3.79
CA ARG A 72 3.19 -8.41 2.34
C ARG A 72 1.81 -8.02 1.86
N TRP A 73 1.74 -7.70 0.59
CA TRP A 73 0.54 -7.12 0.00
C TRP A 73 0.23 -7.76 -1.33
N ARG A 74 -1.04 -7.80 -1.67
CA ARG A 74 -1.49 -8.15 -3.01
C ARG A 74 -2.28 -6.97 -3.56
N ILE A 75 -1.85 -6.46 -4.70
CA ILE A 75 -2.52 -5.35 -5.38
C ILE A 75 -3.55 -5.93 -6.32
N GLU A 76 -4.78 -5.44 -6.21
CA GLU A 76 -5.85 -5.82 -7.13
C GLU A 76 -5.81 -4.88 -8.32
N LEU A 77 -5.62 -5.45 -9.50
CA LEU A 77 -5.47 -4.68 -10.74
C LEU A 77 -6.67 -4.85 -11.66
#